data_c345d73c2626a589b845ee85fe50bb49
#
_entry.id   c345d73c2626a589b845ee85fe50bb49
#
_cell.length_a   1.000
_cell.length_b   1.000
_cell.length_c   1.000
_cell.angle_alpha   90.00
_cell.angle_beta   90.00
_cell.angle_gamma   90.00
#
_symmetry.space_group_name_H-M   'P 1'
#
loop_
_entity.id
_entity.type
_entity.pdbx_description
1 polymer ?
#
loop_
_entity_poly.entity_id
_entity_poly.type
_entity_poly.pdbx_seq_one_letter_code
_entity_poly.pdbx_strand_id
1 'polypeptide(L)'
;EAGLPAGVFNVVTGSGSEVGAYLTKHPMVDMVAMTGGIETGREVIHNSAERVKDIALELGGKSPAIFFDDVNVKDAAKWAVWGFTNHSGQVCVSGTRVLVQRSIYDEFVEEMKKFIAEKYVAGDTFDFNSNLDPLISKSHAAKVWSYIEKGKEEGARLVCGGEHYTDPVLAKGNYVPVTLFADVTPDMTIYQEEIFGPVGCVTPFDTEEEAVALANGTSYGLAGAVYTNDLKRGIRVANSIKGGQIYVRVSRHWMEGKRSGRCGYAEVHDFQNCIRGNH
;
A
#
# COMPACT_ATOMS: atom_id res chain seq x y z
N GLU A 1 -12.92 -7.38 32.94
CA GLU A 1 -13.70 -8.58 32.56
C GLU A 1 -12.80 -9.72 32.07
N ALA A 2 -11.68 -9.40 31.37
CA ALA A 2 -10.72 -10.40 30.90
C ALA A 2 -9.77 -10.93 32.01
N GLY A 3 -9.88 -10.46 33.24
CA GLY A 3 -9.05 -10.89 34.35
C GLY A 3 -7.60 -10.38 34.33
N LEU A 4 -7.29 -9.37 33.52
CA LEU A 4 -5.95 -8.79 33.45
C LEU A 4 -5.65 -8.03 34.75
N PRO A 5 -4.53 -8.29 35.47
CA PRO A 5 -4.18 -7.55 36.66
C PRO A 5 -3.97 -6.05 36.37
N ALA A 6 -4.29 -5.21 37.34
CA ALA A 6 -4.07 -3.78 37.22
C ALA A 6 -2.58 -3.47 36.98
N GLY A 7 -2.30 -2.54 36.08
CA GLY A 7 -0.95 -2.12 35.73
C GLY A 7 -0.26 -2.96 34.61
N VAL A 8 -0.84 -4.10 34.20
CA VAL A 8 -0.29 -4.90 33.09
C VAL A 8 -0.50 -4.21 31.74
N PHE A 9 -1.63 -3.54 31.56
CA PHE A 9 -1.93 -2.78 30.36
C PHE A 9 -2.31 -1.34 30.73
N ASN A 10 -1.57 -0.38 30.17
CA ASN A 10 -1.76 1.04 30.46
C ASN A 10 -1.86 1.81 29.15
N VAL A 11 -2.80 2.75 29.05
CA VAL A 11 -2.99 3.62 27.89
C VAL A 11 -2.69 5.07 28.29
N VAL A 12 -1.75 5.69 27.59
CA VAL A 12 -1.41 7.11 27.74
C VAL A 12 -1.62 7.78 26.39
N THR A 13 -2.52 8.77 26.35
CA THR A 13 -2.81 9.54 25.13
C THR A 13 -1.98 10.81 25.07
N GLY A 14 -1.61 11.24 23.86
CA GLY A 14 -0.86 12.48 23.61
C GLY A 14 -0.21 12.50 22.24
N SER A 15 0.50 13.59 21.95
CA SER A 15 1.22 13.72 20.68
C SER A 15 2.42 12.78 20.62
N GLY A 16 2.76 12.31 19.41
CA GLY A 16 3.98 11.49 19.21
C GLY A 16 5.26 12.24 19.61
N SER A 17 5.31 13.55 19.38
CA SER A 17 6.47 14.39 19.71
C SER A 17 6.67 14.63 21.22
N GLU A 18 5.60 14.48 22.01
CA GLU A 18 5.67 14.66 23.47
C GLU A 18 5.67 13.29 24.17
N VAL A 19 4.54 12.59 24.18
CA VAL A 19 4.38 11.32 24.89
C VAL A 19 5.22 10.21 24.26
N GLY A 20 5.16 10.08 22.94
CA GLY A 20 5.92 9.06 22.19
C GLY A 20 7.42 9.24 22.38
N ALA A 21 7.93 10.45 22.15
CA ALA A 21 9.34 10.77 22.29
C ALA A 21 9.83 10.60 23.73
N TYR A 22 9.00 10.92 24.73
CA TYR A 22 9.32 10.70 26.14
C TYR A 22 9.44 9.20 26.47
N LEU A 23 8.46 8.40 26.07
CA LEU A 23 8.45 6.95 26.32
C LEU A 23 9.64 6.25 25.66
N THR A 24 9.96 6.61 24.40
CA THR A 24 11.08 6.00 23.68
C THR A 24 12.44 6.26 24.33
N LYS A 25 12.61 7.39 25.04
CA LYS A 25 13.83 7.75 25.79
C LYS A 25 13.84 7.23 27.23
N HIS A 26 12.66 6.93 27.82
CA HIS A 26 12.55 6.70 29.26
C HIS A 26 13.35 5.48 29.71
N PRO A 27 14.16 5.58 30.81
CA PRO A 27 15.07 4.51 31.22
C PRO A 27 14.37 3.23 31.71
N MET A 28 13.12 3.30 32.11
CA MET A 28 12.31 2.16 32.58
C MET A 28 11.56 1.45 31.45
N VAL A 29 11.76 1.87 30.20
CA VAL A 29 11.19 1.21 29.00
C VAL A 29 12.28 0.34 28.39
N ASP A 30 12.08 -0.96 28.38
CA ASP A 30 13.06 -1.94 27.90
C ASP A 30 12.93 -2.21 26.40
N MET A 31 11.69 -2.16 25.86
CA MET A 31 11.41 -2.40 24.45
C MET A 31 10.44 -1.35 23.89
N VAL A 32 10.66 -0.94 22.64
CA VAL A 32 9.75 -0.06 21.89
C VAL A 32 9.27 -0.77 20.64
N ALA A 33 7.95 -0.93 20.50
CA ALA A 33 7.32 -1.34 19.25
C ALA A 33 6.58 -0.14 18.65
N MET A 34 6.79 0.15 17.36
CA MET A 34 6.18 1.29 16.69
C MET A 34 5.80 0.95 15.25
N THR A 35 4.60 1.38 14.85
CA THR A 35 4.16 1.41 13.45
C THR A 35 4.03 2.85 13.02
N GLY A 36 4.67 3.24 11.90
CA GLY A 36 4.60 4.61 11.40
C GLY A 36 5.55 4.90 10.24
N GLY A 37 5.84 6.17 10.00
CA GLY A 37 6.73 6.60 8.93
C GLY A 37 8.22 6.34 9.24
N ILE A 38 9.04 6.28 8.18
CA ILE A 38 10.49 6.01 8.28
C ILE A 38 11.20 7.01 9.18
N GLU A 39 10.86 8.31 9.09
CA GLU A 39 11.50 9.34 9.91
C GLU A 39 11.25 9.12 11.40
N THR A 40 10.00 8.80 11.77
CA THR A 40 9.68 8.44 13.17
C THR A 40 10.41 7.17 13.61
N GLY A 41 10.54 6.18 12.71
CA GLY A 41 11.34 4.98 12.98
C GLY A 41 12.81 5.31 13.28
N ARG A 42 13.42 6.21 12.53
CA ARG A 42 14.79 6.70 12.78
C ARG A 42 14.90 7.36 14.16
N GLU A 43 13.93 8.21 14.53
CA GLU A 43 13.89 8.83 15.84
C GLU A 43 13.80 7.79 16.98
N VAL A 44 12.97 6.75 16.80
CA VAL A 44 12.87 5.64 17.77
C VAL A 44 14.20 4.93 17.93
N ILE A 45 14.91 4.63 16.83
CA ILE A 45 16.25 4.03 16.87
C ILE A 45 17.21 4.92 17.68
N HIS A 46 17.29 6.21 17.35
CA HIS A 46 18.16 7.16 18.05
C HIS A 46 17.84 7.25 19.54
N ASN A 47 16.56 7.37 19.89
CA ASN A 47 16.12 7.46 21.27
C ASN A 47 16.37 6.18 22.08
N SER A 48 16.38 5.03 21.42
CA SER A 48 16.59 3.72 22.04
C SER A 48 18.07 3.36 22.20
N ALA A 49 18.95 3.97 21.40
CA ALA A 49 20.36 3.60 21.28
C ALA A 49 21.14 3.73 22.61
N GLU A 50 20.91 4.80 23.40
CA GLU A 50 21.63 5.06 24.67
C GLU A 50 21.48 3.90 25.67
N ARG A 51 20.32 3.25 25.68
CA ARG A 51 20.01 2.14 26.60
C ARG A 51 20.07 0.78 25.94
N VAL A 52 20.40 0.74 24.64
CA VAL A 52 20.41 -0.50 23.84
C VAL A 52 19.08 -1.26 23.96
N LYS A 53 17.95 -0.53 23.86
CA LYS A 53 16.61 -1.11 23.98
C LYS A 53 16.29 -2.02 22.81
N ASP A 54 15.51 -3.03 23.07
CA ASP A 54 14.89 -3.79 21.97
C ASP A 54 13.91 -2.92 21.20
N ILE A 55 13.94 -3.02 19.86
CA ILE A 55 13.03 -2.27 18.99
C ILE A 55 12.37 -3.19 17.96
N ALA A 56 11.06 -2.99 17.76
CA ALA A 56 10.30 -3.57 16.66
C ALA A 56 9.65 -2.45 15.86
N LEU A 57 9.98 -2.35 14.56
CA LEU A 57 9.52 -1.27 13.71
C LEU A 57 8.75 -1.84 12.51
N GLU A 58 7.49 -1.42 12.38
CA GLU A 58 6.68 -1.60 11.18
C GLU A 58 6.57 -0.26 10.47
N LEU A 59 7.18 -0.15 9.31
CA LEU A 59 7.36 1.13 8.62
C LEU A 59 6.56 1.19 7.31
N GLY A 60 6.65 2.32 6.61
CA GLY A 60 5.96 2.54 5.36
C GLY A 60 6.39 1.60 4.24
N GLY A 61 5.58 1.55 3.20
CA GLY A 61 5.80 0.74 2.01
C GLY A 61 5.48 1.48 0.71
N LYS A 62 6.06 1.00 -0.37
CA LYS A 62 5.71 1.37 -1.75
C LYS A 62 5.53 0.10 -2.57
N SER A 63 4.59 -0.73 -2.14
CA SER A 63 4.45 -2.10 -2.58
C SER A 63 4.13 -2.21 -4.08
N PRO A 64 4.85 -3.05 -4.84
CA PRO A 64 4.51 -3.35 -6.22
C PRO A 64 3.35 -4.35 -6.28
N ALA A 65 2.44 -4.15 -7.23
CA ALA A 65 1.44 -5.12 -7.66
C ALA A 65 1.70 -5.41 -9.15
N ILE A 66 2.20 -6.60 -9.48
CA ILE A 66 2.65 -6.98 -10.82
C ILE A 66 1.57 -7.80 -11.51
N PHE A 67 1.15 -7.39 -12.70
CA PHE A 67 0.11 -8.05 -13.49
C PHE A 67 0.69 -8.51 -14.84
N PHE A 68 0.76 -9.83 -15.02
CA PHE A 68 1.15 -10.45 -16.28
C PHE A 68 -0.04 -10.58 -17.24
N ASP A 69 0.24 -10.76 -18.52
CA ASP A 69 -0.76 -10.77 -19.60
C ASP A 69 -1.67 -12.01 -19.65
N ASP A 70 -1.37 -13.01 -18.84
CA ASP A 70 -2.18 -14.23 -18.72
C ASP A 70 -3.36 -14.12 -17.74
N VAL A 71 -3.58 -12.95 -17.12
CA VAL A 71 -4.71 -12.69 -16.22
C VAL A 71 -5.99 -12.30 -16.96
N ASN A 72 -7.13 -12.44 -16.31
CA ASN A 72 -8.34 -11.77 -16.79
C ASN A 72 -8.22 -10.28 -16.48
N VAL A 73 -8.10 -9.43 -17.50
CA VAL A 73 -7.82 -8.00 -17.36
C VAL A 73 -8.85 -7.28 -16.51
N LYS A 74 -10.14 -7.52 -16.77
CA LYS A 74 -11.23 -6.87 -16.04
C LYS A 74 -11.23 -7.17 -14.54
N ASP A 75 -10.97 -8.41 -14.16
CA ASP A 75 -10.92 -8.78 -12.75
C ASP A 75 -9.61 -8.34 -12.10
N ALA A 76 -8.51 -8.41 -12.83
CA ALA A 76 -7.21 -7.95 -12.36
C ALA A 76 -7.19 -6.43 -12.12
N ALA A 77 -7.81 -5.64 -12.98
CA ALA A 77 -7.97 -4.19 -12.81
C ALA A 77 -8.73 -3.83 -11.53
N LYS A 78 -9.80 -4.58 -11.18
CA LYS A 78 -10.53 -4.39 -9.91
C LYS A 78 -9.63 -4.64 -8.71
N TRP A 79 -8.80 -5.70 -8.75
CA TRP A 79 -7.86 -6.00 -7.68
C TRP A 79 -6.76 -4.95 -7.55
N ALA A 80 -6.27 -4.43 -8.67
CA ALA A 80 -5.31 -3.33 -8.66
C ALA A 80 -5.91 -2.09 -7.98
N VAL A 81 -7.11 -1.69 -8.35
CA VAL A 81 -7.79 -0.54 -7.74
C VAL A 81 -8.04 -0.77 -6.26
N TRP A 82 -8.59 -1.94 -5.88
CA TRP A 82 -8.82 -2.26 -4.48
C TRP A 82 -7.52 -2.25 -3.66
N GLY A 83 -6.42 -2.70 -4.25
CA GLY A 83 -5.10 -2.76 -3.62
C GLY A 83 -4.56 -1.41 -3.16
N PHE A 84 -4.93 -0.29 -3.79
CA PHE A 84 -4.47 1.04 -3.38
C PHE A 84 -5.59 1.96 -2.84
N THR A 85 -6.84 1.50 -2.80
CA THR A 85 -7.97 2.30 -2.31
C THR A 85 -8.51 1.83 -0.97
N ASN A 86 -8.16 0.63 -0.52
CA ASN A 86 -8.57 0.12 0.78
C ASN A 86 -8.19 1.11 1.90
N HIS A 87 -9.14 1.39 2.81
CA HIS A 87 -9.01 2.44 3.83
C HIS A 87 -8.58 3.81 3.25
N SER A 88 -9.11 4.16 2.06
CA SER A 88 -8.74 5.38 1.33
C SER A 88 -7.22 5.48 1.07
N GLY A 89 -6.57 4.34 0.82
CA GLY A 89 -5.14 4.23 0.55
C GLY A 89 -4.23 4.40 1.77
N GLN A 90 -4.78 4.48 2.97
CA GLN A 90 -4.02 4.63 4.22
C GLN A 90 -3.58 3.27 4.78
N VAL A 91 -2.88 2.48 3.97
CA VAL A 91 -2.40 1.12 4.31
C VAL A 91 -0.95 0.97 3.88
N CYS A 92 -0.08 0.60 4.80
CA CYS A 92 1.36 0.47 4.56
C CYS A 92 1.74 -0.59 3.50
N VAL A 93 0.95 -1.65 3.36
CA VAL A 93 1.16 -2.71 2.36
C VAL A 93 0.42 -2.45 1.04
N SER A 94 -0.23 -1.30 0.85
CA SER A 94 -0.97 -0.96 -0.36
C SER A 94 -0.16 -1.12 -1.64
N GLY A 95 -0.71 -1.85 -2.62
CA GLY A 95 -0.13 -2.03 -3.95
C GLY A 95 -0.26 -0.80 -4.83
N THR A 96 0.35 0.31 -4.42
CA THR A 96 0.22 1.61 -5.09
C THR A 96 1.05 1.73 -6.36
N ARG A 97 2.09 0.91 -6.54
CA ARG A 97 2.81 0.75 -7.82
C ARG A 97 2.21 -0.43 -8.59
N VAL A 98 1.38 -0.11 -9.58
CA VAL A 98 0.70 -1.10 -10.42
C VAL A 98 1.57 -1.32 -11.67
N LEU A 99 2.30 -2.44 -11.70
CA LEU A 99 3.18 -2.81 -12.81
C LEU A 99 2.41 -3.74 -13.75
N VAL A 100 2.22 -3.34 -15.00
CA VAL A 100 1.35 -4.05 -15.96
C VAL A 100 2.12 -4.43 -17.20
N GLN A 101 2.04 -5.70 -17.61
CA GLN A 101 2.67 -6.13 -18.86
C GLN A 101 2.11 -5.37 -20.05
N ARG A 102 3.00 -4.89 -20.93
CA ARG A 102 2.68 -3.94 -22.00
C ARG A 102 1.56 -4.42 -22.94
N SER A 103 1.49 -5.71 -23.21
CA SER A 103 0.48 -6.30 -24.09
C SER A 103 -0.97 -6.08 -23.64
N ILE A 104 -1.19 -5.86 -22.33
CA ILE A 104 -2.54 -5.62 -21.76
C ILE A 104 -2.69 -4.21 -21.16
N TYR A 105 -1.67 -3.37 -21.25
CA TYR A 105 -1.55 -2.11 -20.51
C TYR A 105 -2.72 -1.14 -20.75
N ASP A 106 -3.01 -0.84 -22.00
CA ASP A 106 -4.04 0.16 -22.35
C ASP A 106 -5.44 -0.31 -21.91
N GLU A 107 -5.77 -1.58 -22.17
CA GLU A 107 -7.04 -2.18 -21.73
C GLU A 107 -7.12 -2.18 -20.20
N PHE A 108 -6.04 -2.50 -19.53
CA PHE A 108 -5.97 -2.56 -18.06
C PHE A 108 -6.24 -1.18 -17.42
N VAL A 109 -5.59 -0.13 -17.92
CA VAL A 109 -5.79 1.25 -17.47
C VAL A 109 -7.25 1.71 -17.67
N GLU A 110 -7.84 1.40 -18.82
CA GLU A 110 -9.25 1.75 -19.09
C GLU A 110 -10.23 0.97 -18.21
N GLU A 111 -9.98 -0.31 -17.93
CA GLU A 111 -10.81 -1.08 -17.00
C GLU A 111 -10.66 -0.59 -15.56
N MET A 112 -9.46 -0.17 -15.12
CA MET A 112 -9.28 0.49 -13.81
C MET A 112 -10.10 1.77 -13.71
N LYS A 113 -10.03 2.65 -14.74
CA LYS A 113 -10.78 3.90 -14.80
C LYS A 113 -12.29 3.67 -14.70
N LYS A 114 -12.82 2.72 -15.50
CA LYS A 114 -14.24 2.35 -15.46
C LYS A 114 -14.66 1.86 -14.08
N PHE A 115 -13.88 0.97 -13.48
CA PHE A 115 -14.19 0.43 -12.16
C PHE A 115 -14.16 1.51 -11.06
N ILE A 116 -13.22 2.46 -11.12
CA ILE A 116 -13.17 3.61 -10.22
C ILE A 116 -14.46 4.43 -10.34
N ALA A 117 -14.85 4.78 -11.57
CA ALA A 117 -16.03 5.60 -11.83
C ALA A 117 -17.35 4.91 -11.40
N GLU A 118 -17.44 3.60 -11.57
CA GLU A 118 -18.63 2.83 -11.21
C GLU A 118 -18.74 2.55 -9.71
N LYS A 119 -17.61 2.44 -9.01
CA LYS A 119 -17.61 1.85 -7.67
C LYS A 119 -17.34 2.83 -6.55
N TYR A 120 -16.53 3.86 -6.76
CA TYR A 120 -16.08 4.71 -5.66
C TYR A 120 -16.92 5.98 -5.52
N VAL A 121 -17.67 6.03 -4.41
CA VAL A 121 -18.54 7.14 -4.05
C VAL A 121 -18.09 7.69 -2.70
N ALA A 122 -17.64 8.96 -2.71
CA ALA A 122 -17.38 9.69 -1.47
C ALA A 122 -18.70 10.20 -0.87
N GLY A 123 -18.85 10.12 0.44
CA GLY A 123 -20.08 10.56 1.10
C GLY A 123 -19.99 10.44 2.62
N ASP A 124 -21.13 10.47 3.27
CA ASP A 124 -21.24 10.28 4.71
C ASP A 124 -20.70 8.90 5.11
N THR A 125 -19.82 8.85 6.09
CA THR A 125 -19.22 7.60 6.61
C THR A 125 -20.23 6.66 7.27
N PHE A 126 -21.41 7.13 7.60
CA PHE A 126 -22.54 6.33 8.08
C PHE A 126 -23.49 5.88 6.97
N ASP A 127 -23.31 6.33 5.73
CA ASP A 127 -24.07 5.85 4.58
C ASP A 127 -23.37 4.63 3.94
N PHE A 128 -24.02 3.45 4.01
CA PHE A 128 -23.49 2.22 3.42
C PHE A 128 -23.34 2.25 1.88
N ASN A 129 -23.87 3.28 1.21
CA ASN A 129 -23.62 3.50 -0.22
C ASN A 129 -22.30 4.25 -0.47
N SER A 130 -21.74 4.91 0.54
CA SER A 130 -20.41 5.51 0.48
C SER A 130 -19.34 4.46 0.75
N ASN A 131 -18.26 4.50 -0.01
CA ASN A 131 -17.15 3.55 0.12
C ASN A 131 -15.76 4.19 -0.07
N LEU A 132 -15.72 5.51 -0.11
CA LEU A 132 -14.50 6.30 -0.05
C LEU A 132 -14.59 7.24 1.15
N ASP A 133 -13.85 6.90 2.19
CA ASP A 133 -13.80 7.65 3.44
C ASP A 133 -12.86 8.86 3.37
N PRO A 134 -13.02 9.85 4.26
CA PRO A 134 -12.06 10.94 4.37
C PRO A 134 -10.72 10.44 4.92
N LEU A 135 -9.64 11.14 4.60
CA LEU A 135 -8.34 10.90 5.20
C LEU A 135 -8.33 11.33 6.68
N ILE A 136 -7.42 10.76 7.45
CA ILE A 136 -7.35 10.88 8.92
C ILE A 136 -7.25 12.34 9.41
N SER A 137 -6.67 13.25 8.63
CA SER A 137 -6.50 14.65 9.05
C SER A 137 -6.35 15.59 7.85
N LYS A 138 -6.61 16.87 8.11
CA LYS A 138 -6.42 17.94 7.11
C LYS A 138 -4.97 18.07 6.65
N SER A 139 -4.01 17.94 7.56
CA SER A 139 -2.59 17.99 7.21
C SER A 139 -2.17 16.80 6.33
N HIS A 140 -2.74 15.61 6.61
CA HIS A 140 -2.48 14.45 5.78
C HIS A 140 -3.11 14.58 4.39
N ALA A 141 -4.35 15.08 4.30
CA ALA A 141 -4.98 15.37 3.01
C ALA A 141 -4.15 16.37 2.19
N ALA A 142 -3.62 17.42 2.81
CA ALA A 142 -2.75 18.38 2.15
C ALA A 142 -1.45 17.71 1.63
N LYS A 143 -0.87 16.78 2.39
CA LYS A 143 0.28 15.97 1.94
C LYS A 143 -0.07 15.13 0.70
N VAL A 144 -1.21 14.43 0.72
CA VAL A 144 -1.64 13.62 -0.44
C VAL A 144 -1.86 14.51 -1.67
N TRP A 145 -2.48 15.67 -1.51
CA TRP A 145 -2.64 16.65 -2.59
C TRP A 145 -1.30 17.12 -3.16
N SER A 146 -0.30 17.37 -2.31
CA SER A 146 1.03 17.77 -2.81
C SER A 146 1.68 16.70 -3.71
N TYR A 147 1.46 15.41 -3.44
CA TYR A 147 1.89 14.33 -4.31
C TYR A 147 1.11 14.26 -5.62
N ILE A 148 -0.20 14.51 -5.58
CA ILE A 148 -1.02 14.54 -6.80
C ILE A 148 -0.53 15.66 -7.73
N GLU A 149 -0.30 16.85 -7.20
CA GLU A 149 0.25 17.97 -7.99
C GLU A 149 1.67 17.63 -8.49
N LYS A 150 2.51 17.02 -7.65
CA LYS A 150 3.86 16.60 -8.05
C LYS A 150 3.84 15.61 -9.20
N GLY A 151 2.93 14.63 -9.19
CA GLY A 151 2.77 13.69 -10.30
C GLY A 151 2.37 14.37 -11.61
N LYS A 152 1.49 15.39 -11.55
CA LYS A 152 1.15 16.20 -12.72
C LYS A 152 2.36 17.01 -13.23
N GLU A 153 3.09 17.66 -12.33
CA GLU A 153 4.29 18.44 -12.66
C GLU A 153 5.40 17.60 -13.29
N GLU A 154 5.59 16.37 -12.83
CA GLU A 154 6.57 15.42 -13.35
C GLU A 154 6.14 14.76 -14.66
N GLY A 155 4.94 15.03 -15.15
CA GLY A 155 4.44 14.59 -16.45
C GLY A 155 3.77 13.22 -16.46
N ALA A 156 3.39 12.67 -15.31
CA ALA A 156 2.57 11.47 -15.26
C ALA A 156 1.19 11.75 -15.87
N ARG A 157 0.68 10.82 -16.68
CA ARG A 157 -0.62 10.96 -17.32
C ARG A 157 -1.75 10.73 -16.31
N LEU A 158 -2.45 11.81 -15.93
CA LEU A 158 -3.64 11.72 -15.09
C LEU A 158 -4.78 11.04 -15.86
N VAL A 159 -5.26 9.90 -15.37
CA VAL A 159 -6.33 9.10 -15.98
C VAL A 159 -7.70 9.48 -15.40
N CYS A 160 -7.78 9.63 -14.06
CA CYS A 160 -8.96 10.09 -13.35
C CYS A 160 -8.61 10.58 -11.94
N GLY A 161 -9.54 11.27 -11.30
CA GLY A 161 -9.31 11.94 -10.01
C GLY A 161 -8.47 13.21 -10.17
N GLY A 162 -7.70 13.57 -9.14
CA GLY A 162 -6.75 14.69 -9.20
C GLY A 162 -7.37 16.09 -9.16
N GLU A 163 -8.66 16.20 -8.84
CA GLU A 163 -9.37 17.46 -8.68
C GLU A 163 -10.15 17.46 -7.36
N HIS A 164 -10.21 18.62 -6.70
CA HIS A 164 -10.96 18.74 -5.46
C HIS A 164 -12.46 18.57 -5.67
N TYR A 165 -13.14 18.00 -4.69
CA TYR A 165 -14.60 17.94 -4.70
C TYR A 165 -15.18 19.36 -4.65
N THR A 166 -16.18 19.62 -5.50
CA THR A 166 -16.93 20.88 -5.54
C THR A 166 -18.19 20.82 -4.67
N ASP A 167 -18.62 19.63 -4.27
CA ASP A 167 -19.72 19.46 -3.32
C ASP A 167 -19.38 20.13 -1.98
N PRO A 168 -20.27 21.01 -1.41
CA PRO A 168 -19.96 21.78 -0.22
C PRO A 168 -19.70 20.97 1.04
N VAL A 169 -20.20 19.73 1.12
CA VAL A 169 -19.99 18.83 2.27
C VAL A 169 -18.62 18.15 2.13
N LEU A 170 -18.35 17.56 0.96
CA LEU A 170 -17.09 16.88 0.70
C LEU A 170 -15.89 17.85 0.69
N ALA A 171 -16.08 19.06 0.17
CA ALA A 171 -15.04 20.10 0.14
C ALA A 171 -14.61 20.59 1.53
N LYS A 172 -15.44 20.45 2.55
CA LYS A 172 -15.11 20.77 3.96
C LYS A 172 -14.40 19.64 4.68
N GLY A 173 -14.53 18.41 4.17
CA GLY A 173 -13.90 17.22 4.73
C GLY A 173 -12.49 17.01 4.20
N ASN A 174 -11.85 15.94 4.67
CA ASN A 174 -10.51 15.53 4.23
C ASN A 174 -10.60 14.53 3.06
N TYR A 175 -11.58 14.67 2.19
CA TYR A 175 -11.79 13.76 1.08
C TYR A 175 -10.79 14.03 -0.05
N VAL A 176 -10.20 12.96 -0.54
CA VAL A 176 -9.38 12.95 -1.75
C VAL A 176 -9.97 11.90 -2.70
N PRO A 177 -10.32 12.27 -3.93
CA PRO A 177 -10.86 11.31 -4.89
C PRO A 177 -9.84 10.23 -5.22
N VAL A 178 -10.31 9.05 -5.57
CA VAL A 178 -9.45 8.01 -6.12
C VAL A 178 -8.75 8.57 -7.36
N THR A 179 -7.43 8.66 -7.30
CA THR A 179 -6.60 9.27 -8.34
C THR A 179 -5.72 8.21 -8.99
N LEU A 180 -5.78 8.14 -10.31
CA LEU A 180 -5.00 7.18 -11.10
C LEU A 180 -4.08 7.91 -12.04
N PHE A 181 -2.78 7.67 -11.91
CA PHE A 181 -1.76 8.07 -12.85
C PHE A 181 -1.29 6.89 -13.69
N ALA A 182 -1.14 7.08 -14.99
CA ALA A 182 -0.53 6.15 -15.92
C ALA A 182 0.78 6.72 -16.49
N ASP A 183 1.55 5.87 -17.17
CA ASP A 183 2.83 6.20 -17.77
C ASP A 183 3.84 6.74 -16.74
N VAL A 184 3.71 6.26 -15.50
CA VAL A 184 4.58 6.66 -14.39
C VAL A 184 5.94 5.97 -14.54
N THR A 185 7.00 6.76 -14.46
CA THR A 185 8.38 6.27 -14.59
C THR A 185 9.09 6.16 -13.24
N PRO A 186 10.14 5.32 -13.11
CA PRO A 186 10.81 5.07 -11.85
C PRO A 186 11.50 6.29 -11.21
N ASP A 187 11.78 7.34 -11.96
CA ASP A 187 12.37 8.59 -11.49
C ASP A 187 11.36 9.57 -10.89
N MET A 188 10.08 9.36 -11.10
CA MET A 188 9.03 10.21 -10.55
C MET A 188 8.88 10.05 -9.04
N THR A 189 8.62 11.15 -8.35
CA THR A 189 8.40 11.17 -6.89
C THR A 189 7.25 10.27 -6.47
N ILE A 190 6.14 10.30 -7.24
CA ILE A 190 4.97 9.47 -6.97
C ILE A 190 5.22 7.97 -7.15
N TYR A 191 6.28 7.57 -7.88
CA TYR A 191 6.73 6.17 -7.95
C TYR A 191 7.57 5.79 -6.74
N GLN A 192 8.44 6.69 -6.28
CA GLN A 192 9.45 6.41 -5.27
C GLN A 192 8.94 6.54 -3.84
N GLU A 193 8.01 7.46 -3.56
CA GLU A 193 7.63 7.81 -2.20
C GLU A 193 6.24 7.32 -1.80
N GLU A 194 6.06 7.03 -0.51
CA GLU A 194 4.79 6.61 0.07
C GLU A 194 3.82 7.80 0.19
N ILE A 195 2.74 7.77 -0.58
CA ILE A 195 1.70 8.83 -0.58
C ILE A 195 0.76 8.67 0.63
N PHE A 196 0.38 7.43 0.95
CA PHE A 196 -0.55 7.06 2.01
C PHE A 196 -1.96 7.65 1.80
N GLY A 197 -2.43 7.59 0.57
CA GLY A 197 -3.73 8.07 0.09
C GLY A 197 -4.21 7.27 -1.12
N PRO A 198 -5.43 7.52 -1.63
CA PRO A 198 -6.05 6.72 -2.68
C PRO A 198 -5.47 7.07 -4.08
N VAL A 199 -4.17 6.91 -4.24
CA VAL A 199 -3.43 7.27 -5.45
C VAL A 199 -2.69 6.06 -6.00
N GLY A 200 -3.05 5.61 -7.21
CA GLY A 200 -2.42 4.53 -7.93
C GLY A 200 -1.50 5.03 -9.04
N CYS A 201 -0.33 4.38 -9.18
CA CYS A 201 0.69 4.70 -10.18
C CYS A 201 0.91 3.49 -11.09
N VAL A 202 0.52 3.60 -12.37
CA VAL A 202 0.61 2.50 -13.34
C VAL A 202 1.84 2.68 -14.21
N THR A 203 2.66 1.62 -14.28
CA THR A 203 3.91 1.57 -15.05
C THR A 203 3.90 0.33 -15.94
N PRO A 204 4.12 0.44 -17.26
CA PRO A 204 4.23 -0.73 -18.13
C PRO A 204 5.58 -1.42 -17.96
N PHE A 205 5.61 -2.74 -18.25
CA PHE A 205 6.85 -3.50 -18.41
C PHE A 205 6.74 -4.48 -19.59
N ASP A 206 7.87 -4.87 -20.16
CA ASP A 206 7.91 -5.78 -21.31
C ASP A 206 8.32 -7.21 -20.93
N THR A 207 9.24 -7.39 -19.98
CA THR A 207 9.76 -8.70 -19.59
C THR A 207 9.63 -8.97 -18.10
N GLU A 208 9.75 -10.23 -17.70
CA GLU A 208 9.73 -10.64 -16.30
C GLU A 208 10.89 -10.01 -15.51
N GLU A 209 12.07 -9.92 -16.13
CA GLU A 209 13.26 -9.33 -15.54
C GLU A 209 13.06 -7.83 -15.30
N GLU A 210 12.44 -7.12 -16.22
CA GLU A 210 12.09 -5.71 -16.07
C GLU A 210 11.06 -5.53 -14.95
N ALA A 211 10.01 -6.37 -14.88
CA ALA A 211 9.03 -6.32 -13.80
C ALA A 211 9.69 -6.47 -12.42
N VAL A 212 10.64 -7.40 -12.29
CA VAL A 212 11.41 -7.61 -11.04
C VAL A 212 12.31 -6.40 -10.74
N ALA A 213 12.98 -5.84 -11.76
CA ALA A 213 13.82 -4.65 -11.59
C ALA A 213 12.99 -3.45 -11.12
N LEU A 214 11.86 -3.19 -11.76
CA LEU A 214 10.90 -2.16 -11.37
C LEU A 214 10.36 -2.40 -9.95
N ALA A 215 9.97 -3.64 -9.62
CA ALA A 215 9.46 -3.98 -8.30
C ALA A 215 10.47 -3.64 -7.20
N ASN A 216 11.75 -3.92 -7.42
CA ASN A 216 12.86 -3.67 -6.50
C ASN A 216 13.44 -2.25 -6.57
N GLY A 217 12.92 -1.39 -7.43
CA GLY A 217 13.47 -0.06 -7.75
C GLY A 217 13.14 1.05 -6.75
N THR A 218 12.81 0.72 -5.49
CA THR A 218 12.59 1.71 -4.41
C THR A 218 13.37 1.33 -3.15
N SER A 219 13.46 2.25 -2.20
CA SER A 219 14.09 1.99 -0.90
C SER A 219 13.20 1.19 0.07
N TYR A 220 11.96 0.91 -0.30
CA TYR A 220 11.01 0.15 0.50
C TYR A 220 11.11 -1.35 0.25
N GLY A 221 10.62 -2.15 1.22
CA GLY A 221 10.64 -3.61 1.14
C GLY A 221 9.59 -4.27 2.03
N LEU A 222 8.43 -3.61 2.26
CA LEU A 222 7.42 -4.14 3.17
C LEU A 222 6.63 -5.28 2.54
N ALA A 223 5.97 -5.05 1.42
CA ALA A 223 5.14 -6.06 0.77
C ALA A 223 5.16 -5.96 -0.76
N GLY A 224 4.52 -6.91 -1.43
CA GLY A 224 4.27 -6.91 -2.87
C GLY A 224 3.24 -7.96 -3.26
N ALA A 225 2.78 -7.91 -4.51
CA ALA A 225 1.84 -8.89 -5.05
C ALA A 225 2.17 -9.25 -6.50
N VAL A 226 1.92 -10.49 -6.88
CA VAL A 226 2.11 -11.01 -8.24
C VAL A 226 0.83 -11.67 -8.71
N TYR A 227 0.32 -11.25 -9.84
CA TYR A 227 -0.89 -11.76 -10.47
C TYR A 227 -0.54 -12.42 -11.81
N THR A 228 -0.72 -13.72 -11.90
CA THR A 228 -0.46 -14.53 -13.10
C THR A 228 -1.24 -15.83 -13.03
N ASN A 229 -1.54 -16.44 -14.16
CA ASN A 229 -2.13 -17.79 -14.21
C ASN A 229 -1.06 -18.92 -14.25
N ASP A 230 0.21 -18.55 -14.32
CA ASP A 230 1.34 -19.49 -14.20
C ASP A 230 1.91 -19.46 -12.77
N LEU A 231 1.59 -20.49 -11.98
CA LEU A 231 2.08 -20.63 -10.61
C LEU A 231 3.62 -20.65 -10.53
N LYS A 232 4.30 -21.25 -11.52
CA LYS A 232 5.77 -21.33 -11.53
C LYS A 232 6.37 -19.94 -11.71
N ARG A 233 5.80 -19.13 -12.62
CA ARG A 233 6.15 -17.71 -12.80
C ARG A 233 5.88 -16.95 -11.51
N GLY A 234 4.68 -17.11 -10.94
CA GLY A 234 4.28 -16.40 -9.72
C GLY A 234 5.27 -16.62 -8.57
N ILE A 235 5.66 -17.88 -8.31
CA ILE A 235 6.64 -18.23 -7.27
C ILE A 235 8.04 -17.68 -7.61
N ARG A 236 8.49 -17.81 -8.86
CA ARG A 236 9.82 -17.34 -9.28
C ARG A 236 9.94 -15.82 -9.11
N VAL A 237 8.94 -15.07 -9.58
CA VAL A 237 8.89 -13.60 -9.46
C VAL A 237 8.79 -13.19 -8.00
N ALA A 238 7.91 -13.81 -7.21
CA ALA A 238 7.77 -13.53 -5.79
C ALA A 238 9.09 -13.69 -5.03
N ASN A 239 9.84 -14.76 -5.31
CA ASN A 239 11.15 -15.02 -4.70
C ASN A 239 12.23 -14.00 -5.13
N SER A 240 12.00 -13.27 -6.22
CA SER A 240 12.94 -12.25 -6.73
C SER A 240 12.62 -10.84 -6.23
N ILE A 241 11.47 -10.63 -5.59
CA ILE A 241 11.08 -9.33 -5.03
C ILE A 241 11.66 -9.18 -3.62
N LYS A 242 12.34 -8.06 -3.37
CA LYS A 242 12.87 -7.67 -2.06
C LYS A 242 11.74 -7.12 -1.18
N GLY A 243 11.00 -8.01 -0.54
CA GLY A 243 9.89 -7.63 0.34
C GLY A 243 9.70 -8.66 1.45
N GLY A 244 9.21 -8.19 2.59
CA GLY A 244 8.93 -9.05 3.75
C GLY A 244 7.74 -9.97 3.52
N GLN A 245 6.76 -9.54 2.73
CA GLN A 245 5.53 -10.30 2.48
C GLN A 245 5.11 -10.17 1.01
N ILE A 246 5.13 -11.26 0.26
CA ILE A 246 4.75 -11.26 -1.16
C ILE A 246 3.55 -12.19 -1.37
N TYR A 247 2.48 -11.62 -1.89
CA TYR A 247 1.26 -12.34 -2.24
C TYR A 247 1.32 -12.84 -3.68
N VAL A 248 1.03 -14.11 -3.91
CA VAL A 248 0.90 -14.67 -5.25
C VAL A 248 -0.54 -15.04 -5.50
N ARG A 249 -1.13 -14.46 -6.54
CA ARG A 249 -2.50 -14.78 -6.96
C ARG A 249 -2.48 -15.48 -8.31
N VAL A 250 -2.87 -16.76 -8.29
CA VAL A 250 -3.09 -17.57 -9.47
C VAL A 250 -4.60 -17.79 -9.61
N SER A 251 -5.22 -17.21 -10.63
CA SER A 251 -6.64 -17.42 -10.89
C SER A 251 -6.81 -18.36 -12.07
N ARG A 252 -7.10 -19.63 -11.81
CA ARG A 252 -7.84 -20.45 -12.76
C ARG A 252 -9.31 -20.38 -12.35
N HIS A 253 -10.13 -19.66 -13.11
CA HIS A 253 -11.60 -19.55 -12.96
C HIS A 253 -12.09 -18.88 -11.67
N TRP A 254 -12.55 -17.65 -11.81
CA TRP A 254 -13.69 -17.19 -11.02
C TRP A 254 -14.91 -17.91 -11.57
N MET A 255 -15.40 -18.91 -10.83
CA MET A 255 -16.67 -19.53 -11.15
C MET A 255 -17.79 -18.55 -10.86
N GLU A 256 -18.53 -18.13 -11.88
CA GLU A 256 -19.93 -17.77 -11.73
C GLU A 256 -20.66 -18.95 -11.08
N GLY A 257 -21.16 -18.72 -9.88
CA GLY A 257 -22.14 -19.61 -9.25
C GLY A 257 -21.60 -20.94 -8.72
N LYS A 258 -21.05 -20.92 -7.51
CA LYS A 258 -21.41 -21.81 -6.38
C LYS A 258 -20.57 -21.43 -5.16
N ARG A 259 -21.24 -21.17 -4.04
CA ARG A 259 -20.63 -21.06 -2.71
C ARG A 259 -19.93 -22.37 -2.37
N SER A 260 -18.61 -22.41 -2.48
CA SER A 260 -17.77 -23.32 -1.72
C SER A 260 -16.47 -22.60 -1.44
N GLY A 261 -16.32 -22.18 -0.17
CA GLY A 261 -15.15 -21.44 0.28
C GLY A 261 -13.89 -22.26 0.15
N ARG A 262 -12.99 -21.74 -0.66
CA ARG A 262 -11.53 -21.83 -0.54
C ARG A 262 -10.95 -20.89 -1.59
N CYS A 263 -10.76 -19.64 -1.22
CA CYS A 263 -9.83 -18.75 -1.92
C CYS A 263 -8.43 -19.27 -1.62
N GLY A 264 -7.73 -19.79 -2.61
CA GLY A 264 -6.34 -20.20 -2.45
C GLY A 264 -5.45 -18.94 -2.44
N TYR A 265 -5.18 -18.42 -1.26
CA TYR A 265 -4.04 -17.54 -1.02
C TYR A 265 -2.86 -18.44 -0.70
N ALA A 266 -1.83 -18.43 -1.52
CA ALA A 266 -0.53 -18.89 -1.12
C ALA A 266 0.21 -17.68 -0.57
N GLU A 267 0.27 -17.54 0.76
CA GLU A 267 1.22 -16.65 1.41
C GLU A 267 2.59 -17.31 1.31
N VAL A 268 3.51 -16.68 0.63
CA VAL A 268 4.92 -17.02 0.72
C VAL A 268 5.46 -16.27 1.94
N HIS A 269 5.29 -16.88 3.11
CA HIS A 269 5.89 -16.39 4.33
C HIS A 269 7.40 -16.64 4.32
N ASP A 270 8.15 -15.53 4.45
CA ASP A 270 9.33 -15.44 5.28
C ASP A 270 10.67 -15.92 4.74
N PHE A 271 11.40 -14.99 4.14
CA PHE A 271 12.85 -15.14 3.92
C PHE A 271 13.72 -14.80 5.15
N GLN A 272 13.17 -14.28 6.23
CA GLN A 272 13.96 -13.97 7.44
C GLN A 272 14.42 -15.20 8.21
N ASN A 273 13.78 -16.35 8.03
CA ASN A 273 14.20 -17.61 8.67
C ASN A 273 15.19 -18.45 7.88
N CYS A 274 15.43 -18.15 6.59
CA CYS A 274 16.43 -18.89 5.80
C CYS A 274 17.89 -18.47 6.06
N ILE A 275 18.14 -17.36 6.74
CA ILE A 275 19.50 -16.87 7.03
C ILE A 275 20.07 -17.41 8.35
N ARG A 276 19.27 -18.10 9.17
CA ARG A 276 19.72 -18.66 10.47
C ARG A 276 20.02 -20.17 10.46
N GLY A 277 20.04 -20.81 9.32
CA GLY A 277 20.31 -22.22 9.21
C GLY A 277 21.56 -22.56 8.43
N ASN A 278 22.74 -22.16 8.93
CA ASN A 278 24.02 -22.82 8.66
C ASN A 278 25.12 -22.21 9.56
N HIS A 279 25.24 -22.74 10.74
CA HIS A 279 26.52 -22.96 11.43
C HIS A 279 26.36 -24.21 12.28
#